data_e97b24094ff2c108b475082170c8baa4
#
_entry.id   e97b24094ff2c108b475082170c8baa4
#
_cell.length_a   1.000
_cell.length_b   1.000
_cell.length_c   1.000
_cell.angle_alpha   90.00
_cell.angle_beta   90.00
_cell.angle_gamma   90.00
#
_symmetry.space_group_name_H-M   'P 1'
#
loop_
_entity.id
_entity.type
_entity.pdbx_description
1 polymer ?
#
loop_
_entity_poly.entity_id
_entity_poly.type
_entity_poly.pdbx_seq_one_letter_code
_entity_poly.pdbx_strand_id
1 'polypeptide(L)'
;MKNKQWMLRAVGVISALALGLGGLAACGNSSSAESKNGRVYYLNKKAEEQSTWVKLGKAFEKETGIPVQIQTGGTDYDATLRSELSKKAAPTMFQADGPSFMSSFKKYAKDLSNSDIYKQLDKNYKNRVLTNDEGKPIAIPYATESYGIIYNKALLKKYFDASWSTVKSAEDINNFKALKTVADEIQAHKDEIGVKGAFSSAGLDSSSAFRYNFHLPSVPLYYEYADDGVDMTKVPSSVKGTYVKKMKNIFDLYIKDSTVEPSSLSGKTMDDSIAEFATGQAVFFQDGVWAYNQIKGQSVSDNNLGVFPIYIGAKGEENQGLNQVISNYWCVNSKVSEKDQQATEKFLSWLVTSDTALKAISQDMGLVSPFKGFDNEKYQVTNPLVGVNREY
;
A
#
# COMPACT_ATOMS: atom_id res chain seq x y z
N MET A 1 20.47 -43.35 46.72
CA MET A 1 21.46 -42.69 47.61
C MET A 1 21.49 -41.20 47.28
N LYS A 2 21.14 -40.38 48.31
CA LYS A 2 21.43 -38.93 48.57
C LYS A 2 20.94 -37.90 47.54
N ASN A 3 19.79 -37.28 47.77
CA ASN A 3 19.51 -36.02 48.51
C ASN A 3 20.47 -34.86 48.25
N LYS A 4 19.95 -33.72 47.77
CA LYS A 4 20.00 -32.43 48.48
C LYS A 4 19.08 -31.37 47.87
N GLN A 5 18.04 -31.00 48.64
CA GLN A 5 17.31 -29.73 48.60
C GLN A 5 18.21 -28.58 49.07
N TRP A 6 17.94 -27.32 48.60
CA TRP A 6 18.14 -26.09 49.36
C TRP A 6 17.26 -24.99 48.73
N MET A 7 16.21 -24.66 49.34
CA MET A 7 15.84 -23.70 50.40
C MET A 7 15.90 -22.23 50.02
N LEU A 8 14.68 -21.66 50.08
CA LEU A 8 14.27 -20.25 50.15
C LEU A 8 15.17 -19.36 51.02
N ARG A 9 15.31 -18.09 50.65
CA ARG A 9 15.38 -16.97 51.59
C ARG A 9 14.58 -15.77 51.12
N ALA A 10 13.46 -15.54 51.81
CA ALA A 10 12.76 -14.26 51.86
C ALA A 10 13.53 -13.34 52.83
N VAL A 11 13.68 -12.08 52.48
CA VAL A 11 14.00 -11.00 53.44
C VAL A 11 13.09 -9.83 53.15
N GLY A 12 12.15 -9.64 54.04
CA GLY A 12 11.36 -8.43 54.15
C GLY A 12 12.10 -7.34 54.88
N VAL A 13 11.92 -6.11 54.47
CA VAL A 13 12.20 -4.94 55.33
C VAL A 13 11.02 -3.97 55.19
N ILE A 14 10.36 -3.79 56.33
CA ILE A 14 9.37 -2.77 56.61
C ILE A 14 10.13 -1.55 57.16
N SER A 15 9.86 -0.36 56.68
CA SER A 15 10.04 0.91 57.42
C SER A 15 9.24 2.04 56.72
N ALA A 16 8.16 2.36 57.28
CA ALA A 16 7.79 3.55 58.06
C ALA A 16 7.49 4.84 57.29
N LEU A 17 6.24 5.22 57.48
CA LEU A 17 5.50 6.48 57.22
C LEU A 17 6.36 7.77 57.35
N ALA A 18 6.14 8.67 56.37
CA ALA A 18 6.11 10.11 56.62
C ALA A 18 4.96 10.74 55.83
N LEU A 19 4.04 11.30 56.56
CA LEU A 19 2.89 12.11 56.08
C LEU A 19 3.42 13.41 55.48
N GLY A 20 3.05 13.66 54.24
CA GLY A 20 3.19 14.96 53.58
C GLY A 20 1.90 15.23 52.79
N LEU A 21 0.97 16.00 53.38
CA LEU A 21 -0.19 16.61 52.73
C LEU A 21 0.29 17.59 51.65
N GLY A 22 -0.06 17.34 50.41
CA GLY A 22 0.20 18.32 49.34
C GLY A 22 -0.22 17.80 47.98
N GLY A 23 -1.41 18.18 47.52
CA GLY A 23 -1.73 18.19 46.11
C GLY A 23 -2.49 16.99 45.54
N LEU A 24 -3.76 16.85 45.90
CA LEU A 24 -4.78 16.28 45.03
C LEU A 24 -4.97 17.23 43.85
N ALA A 25 -4.28 16.95 42.74
CA ALA A 25 -4.61 17.58 41.47
C ALA A 25 -4.41 16.57 40.35
N ALA A 26 -5.54 16.24 39.74
CA ALA A 26 -5.65 15.75 38.38
C ALA A 26 -5.23 14.30 38.07
N CYS A 27 -5.95 13.29 38.59
CA CYS A 27 -6.46 12.28 37.70
C CYS A 27 -7.57 12.92 36.87
N GLY A 28 -7.19 13.67 35.87
CA GLY A 28 -8.13 14.23 34.90
C GLY A 28 -8.75 13.08 34.16
N ASN A 29 -10.01 12.80 34.50
CA ASN A 29 -10.96 12.17 33.65
C ASN A 29 -10.93 12.99 32.33
N SER A 30 -10.26 12.49 31.30
CA SER A 30 -10.37 13.03 29.95
C SER A 30 -11.76 12.68 29.41
N SER A 31 -12.78 13.30 30.02
CA SER A 31 -14.00 13.62 29.30
C SER A 31 -13.50 14.44 28.11
N SER A 32 -13.55 13.86 26.92
CA SER A 32 -13.36 14.58 25.67
C SER A 32 -14.37 15.73 25.66
N ALA A 33 -13.94 16.93 26.08
CA ALA A 33 -14.71 18.12 25.84
C ALA A 33 -14.93 18.14 24.32
N GLU A 34 -16.20 18.05 23.89
CA GLU A 34 -16.53 18.16 22.47
C GLU A 34 -15.88 19.45 21.97
N SER A 35 -14.93 19.31 21.06
CA SER A 35 -14.30 20.45 20.44
C SER A 35 -15.40 21.33 19.82
N LYS A 36 -15.38 22.64 20.07
CA LYS A 36 -16.37 23.56 19.48
C LYS A 36 -16.41 23.45 17.96
N ASN A 37 -15.29 23.06 17.35
CA ASN A 37 -15.09 22.97 15.90
C ASN A 37 -15.11 21.52 15.35
N GLY A 38 -15.59 20.55 16.14
CA GLY A 38 -15.52 19.14 15.78
C GLY A 38 -14.11 18.57 15.93
N ARG A 39 -13.94 17.32 15.48
CA ARG A 39 -12.66 16.58 15.49
C ARG A 39 -12.50 15.78 14.20
N VAL A 40 -11.29 15.38 13.92
CA VAL A 40 -10.96 14.40 12.87
C VAL A 40 -10.40 13.14 13.54
N TYR A 41 -10.95 11.99 13.20
CA TYR A 41 -10.35 10.70 13.48
C TYR A 41 -10.25 9.92 12.17
N TYR A 42 -9.02 9.82 11.66
CA TYR A 42 -8.69 9.08 10.45
C TYR A 42 -8.20 7.68 10.80
N LEU A 43 -8.97 6.66 10.41
CA LEU A 43 -8.51 5.29 10.42
C LEU A 43 -7.82 5.00 9.08
N ASN A 44 -6.50 5.06 9.10
CA ASN A 44 -5.63 4.80 7.96
C ASN A 44 -5.45 3.30 7.74
N LYS A 45 -5.41 2.86 6.49
CA LYS A 45 -5.15 1.47 6.12
C LYS A 45 -3.65 1.18 5.93
N LYS A 46 -2.91 2.13 5.38
CA LYS A 46 -1.53 1.97 4.92
C LYS A 46 -0.53 2.26 6.04
N ALA A 47 0.08 1.21 6.59
CA ALA A 47 1.01 1.32 7.72
C ALA A 47 2.27 2.11 7.34
N GLU A 48 2.76 1.98 6.11
CA GLU A 48 3.92 2.67 5.57
C GLU A 48 3.76 4.19 5.52
N GLU A 49 2.52 4.68 5.46
CA GLU A 49 2.19 6.12 5.42
C GLU A 49 1.92 6.72 6.81
N GLN A 50 1.77 5.90 7.86
CA GLN A 50 1.30 6.31 9.19
C GLN A 50 2.06 7.51 9.74
N SER A 51 3.38 7.51 9.67
CA SER A 51 4.21 8.59 10.24
C SER A 51 3.96 9.93 9.56
N THR A 52 3.74 9.92 8.26
CA THR A 52 3.46 11.13 7.47
C THR A 52 2.04 11.63 7.72
N TRP A 53 1.05 10.75 7.80
CA TRP A 53 -0.32 11.14 8.19
C TRP A 53 -0.37 11.77 9.57
N VAL A 54 0.36 11.24 10.56
CA VAL A 54 0.44 11.83 11.91
C VAL A 54 1.05 13.25 11.87
N LYS A 55 2.11 13.46 11.06
CA LYS A 55 2.71 14.79 10.87
C LYS A 55 1.70 15.76 10.26
N LEU A 56 0.97 15.35 9.22
CA LEU A 56 -0.07 16.13 8.57
C LEU A 56 -1.22 16.47 9.52
N GLY A 57 -1.67 15.51 10.33
CA GLY A 57 -2.68 15.75 11.35
C GLY A 57 -2.27 16.82 12.33
N LYS A 58 -1.03 16.77 12.84
CA LYS A 58 -0.47 17.79 13.75
C LYS A 58 -0.33 19.17 13.08
N ALA A 59 0.04 19.21 11.79
CA ALA A 59 0.14 20.47 11.04
C ALA A 59 -1.23 21.12 10.88
N PHE A 60 -2.24 20.37 10.49
CA PHE A 60 -3.62 20.83 10.37
C PHE A 60 -4.19 21.30 11.72
N GLU A 61 -3.97 20.52 12.80
CA GLU A 61 -4.42 20.90 14.15
C GLU A 61 -3.77 22.21 14.61
N LYS A 62 -2.47 22.39 14.36
CA LYS A 62 -1.75 23.63 14.68
C LYS A 62 -2.32 24.83 13.92
N GLU A 63 -2.70 24.65 12.66
CA GLU A 63 -3.22 25.72 11.80
C GLU A 63 -4.67 26.09 12.11
N THR A 64 -5.49 25.09 12.45
CA THR A 64 -6.95 25.26 12.52
C THR A 64 -7.55 25.15 13.93
N GLY A 65 -6.79 24.62 14.88
CA GLY A 65 -7.28 24.28 16.23
C GLY A 65 -8.22 23.09 16.26
N ILE A 66 -8.41 22.36 15.15
CA ILE A 66 -9.26 21.16 15.08
C ILE A 66 -8.39 19.95 15.44
N PRO A 67 -8.71 19.20 16.51
CA PRO A 67 -7.92 18.04 16.92
C PRO A 67 -7.99 16.92 15.89
N VAL A 68 -6.82 16.29 15.60
CA VAL A 68 -6.69 15.22 14.62
C VAL A 68 -6.06 13.98 15.25
N GLN A 69 -6.78 12.88 15.23
CA GLN A 69 -6.29 11.55 15.59
C GLN A 69 -6.08 10.72 14.33
N ILE A 70 -4.92 10.09 14.22
CA ILE A 70 -4.58 9.16 13.12
C ILE A 70 -4.24 7.81 13.71
N GLN A 71 -4.90 6.75 13.26
CA GLN A 71 -4.58 5.37 13.63
C GLN A 71 -4.52 4.49 12.38
N THR A 72 -3.69 3.46 12.43
CA THR A 72 -3.63 2.43 11.37
C THR A 72 -4.44 1.21 11.78
N GLY A 73 -5.24 0.69 10.86
CA GLY A 73 -6.17 -0.42 11.11
C GLY A 73 -5.55 -1.82 11.18
N GLY A 74 -4.23 -1.94 10.98
CA GLY A 74 -3.53 -3.24 11.00
C GLY A 74 -3.82 -4.13 9.80
N THR A 75 -3.39 -5.41 9.88
CA THR A 75 -3.46 -6.38 8.78
C THR A 75 -4.88 -6.78 8.40
N ASP A 76 -5.81 -6.82 9.36
CA ASP A 76 -7.25 -7.02 9.11
C ASP A 76 -7.99 -5.69 9.28
N TYR A 77 -7.85 -4.84 8.26
CA TYR A 77 -8.44 -3.51 8.24
C TYR A 77 -9.97 -3.56 8.30
N ASP A 78 -10.60 -4.51 7.61
CA ASP A 78 -12.07 -4.62 7.55
C ASP A 78 -12.67 -4.94 8.92
N ALA A 79 -12.08 -5.90 9.64
CA ALA A 79 -12.52 -6.23 10.99
C ALA A 79 -12.27 -5.08 11.96
N THR A 80 -11.11 -4.43 11.85
CA THR A 80 -10.79 -3.24 12.65
C THR A 80 -11.77 -2.11 12.39
N LEU A 81 -12.05 -1.79 11.12
CA LEU A 81 -13.01 -0.73 10.76
C LEU A 81 -14.42 -1.02 11.27
N ARG A 82 -14.90 -2.28 11.15
CA ARG A 82 -16.20 -2.68 11.71
C ARG A 82 -16.28 -2.42 13.22
N SER A 83 -15.22 -2.80 13.93
CA SER A 83 -15.11 -2.58 15.38
C SER A 83 -15.09 -1.09 15.72
N GLU A 84 -14.25 -0.31 15.03
CA GLU A 84 -14.10 1.13 15.28
C GLU A 84 -15.39 1.91 14.96
N LEU A 85 -16.08 1.59 13.86
CA LEU A 85 -17.35 2.24 13.48
C LEU A 85 -18.49 1.99 14.46
N SER A 86 -18.41 0.95 15.30
CA SER A 86 -19.39 0.65 16.34
C SER A 86 -19.18 1.43 17.64
N LYS A 87 -18.03 2.10 17.80
CA LYS A 87 -17.71 2.84 19.02
C LYS A 87 -18.38 4.21 19.06
N LYS A 88 -18.60 4.73 20.28
CA LYS A 88 -19.09 6.11 20.48
C LYS A 88 -18.14 7.15 19.85
N ALA A 89 -16.83 6.92 19.93
CA ALA A 89 -15.80 7.75 19.33
C ALA A 89 -15.34 7.14 17.99
N ALA A 90 -16.27 6.84 17.09
CA ALA A 90 -15.98 6.25 15.79
C ALA A 90 -15.06 7.12 14.92
N PRO A 91 -14.33 6.52 13.96
CA PRO A 91 -13.63 7.27 12.92
C PRO A 91 -14.56 8.20 12.17
N THR A 92 -14.11 9.44 11.95
CA THR A 92 -14.83 10.43 11.14
C THR A 92 -14.47 10.30 9.65
N MET A 93 -13.31 9.69 9.39
CA MET A 93 -12.76 9.42 8.08
C MET A 93 -12.16 8.01 8.05
N PHE A 94 -12.37 7.29 6.96
CA PHE A 94 -11.81 5.95 6.74
C PHE A 94 -11.48 5.73 5.27
N GLN A 95 -10.73 4.67 4.97
CA GLN A 95 -10.36 4.29 3.61
C GLN A 95 -11.24 3.17 3.07
N ALA A 96 -11.42 3.16 1.75
CA ALA A 96 -12.00 2.07 1.00
C ALA A 96 -11.06 1.63 -0.13
N ASP A 97 -11.14 0.35 -0.52
CA ASP A 97 -10.29 -0.23 -1.56
C ASP A 97 -10.98 -0.28 -2.92
N GLY A 98 -12.31 -0.27 -2.94
CA GLY A 98 -13.06 -0.42 -4.17
C GLY A 98 -14.51 -0.81 -3.95
N PRO A 99 -15.25 -1.16 -5.02
CA PRO A 99 -16.69 -1.42 -4.96
C PRO A 99 -17.07 -2.55 -4.00
N SER A 100 -16.30 -3.64 -3.98
CA SER A 100 -16.58 -4.79 -3.11
C SER A 100 -16.51 -4.40 -1.62
N PHE A 101 -15.48 -3.66 -1.22
CA PHE A 101 -15.36 -3.12 0.12
C PHE A 101 -16.54 -2.23 0.47
N MET A 102 -16.89 -1.30 -0.44
CA MET A 102 -17.99 -0.35 -0.22
C MET A 102 -19.35 -1.03 -0.05
N SER A 103 -19.57 -2.20 -0.61
CA SER A 103 -20.83 -2.95 -0.40
C SER A 103 -21.12 -3.19 1.08
N SER A 104 -20.09 -3.38 1.89
CA SER A 104 -20.19 -3.59 3.34
C SER A 104 -20.28 -2.29 4.15
N PHE A 105 -19.72 -1.19 3.65
CA PHE A 105 -19.53 0.04 4.42
C PHE A 105 -20.29 1.25 3.89
N LYS A 106 -20.96 1.15 2.73
CA LYS A 106 -21.68 2.28 2.08
C LYS A 106 -22.65 3.02 3.00
N LYS A 107 -23.28 2.31 3.96
CA LYS A 107 -24.22 2.92 4.92
C LYS A 107 -23.57 3.92 5.90
N TYR A 108 -22.24 3.86 6.03
CA TYR A 108 -21.46 4.80 6.84
C TYR A 108 -20.90 5.96 6.03
N ALA A 109 -20.87 5.86 4.70
CA ALA A 109 -20.26 6.85 3.85
C ALA A 109 -21.23 7.99 3.54
N LYS A 110 -20.74 9.24 3.67
CA LYS A 110 -21.48 10.47 3.37
C LYS A 110 -21.52 10.71 1.86
N ASP A 111 -22.64 11.28 1.37
CA ASP A 111 -22.71 11.88 0.04
C ASP A 111 -21.77 13.10 -0.04
N LEU A 112 -20.78 13.04 -0.94
CA LEU A 112 -19.77 14.05 -1.14
C LEU A 112 -19.98 14.88 -2.40
N SER A 113 -21.15 14.79 -3.07
CA SER A 113 -21.44 15.50 -4.32
C SER A 113 -21.16 17.00 -4.28
N ASN A 114 -21.41 17.64 -3.14
CA ASN A 114 -21.24 19.07 -2.94
C ASN A 114 -19.96 19.44 -2.17
N SER A 115 -19.15 18.46 -1.78
CA SER A 115 -17.94 18.67 -1.01
C SER A 115 -16.85 19.35 -1.82
N ASP A 116 -15.98 20.10 -1.14
CA ASP A 116 -14.86 20.78 -1.81
C ASP A 116 -13.83 19.76 -2.31
N ILE A 117 -13.63 18.64 -1.60
CA ILE A 117 -12.75 17.56 -2.06
C ILE A 117 -13.19 17.02 -3.42
N TYR A 118 -14.49 16.81 -3.63
CA TYR A 118 -15.01 16.35 -4.93
C TYR A 118 -14.85 17.40 -6.03
N LYS A 119 -14.96 18.71 -5.73
CA LYS A 119 -14.71 19.80 -6.69
C LYS A 119 -13.25 19.87 -7.11
N GLN A 120 -12.31 19.56 -6.20
CA GLN A 120 -10.87 19.56 -6.45
C GLN A 120 -10.39 18.34 -7.25
N LEU A 121 -11.18 17.26 -7.30
CA LEU A 121 -10.85 16.07 -8.08
C LEU A 121 -10.76 16.41 -9.59
N ASP A 122 -9.68 15.93 -10.25
CA ASP A 122 -9.52 16.08 -11.69
C ASP A 122 -10.70 15.45 -12.45
N LYS A 123 -11.09 16.08 -13.56
CA LYS A 123 -12.24 15.66 -14.36
C LYS A 123 -12.15 14.22 -14.87
N ASN A 124 -10.93 13.75 -15.15
CA ASN A 124 -10.67 12.40 -15.65
C ASN A 124 -10.91 11.32 -14.59
N TYR A 125 -10.99 11.71 -13.32
CA TYR A 125 -11.26 10.81 -12.19
C TYR A 125 -12.68 10.92 -11.63
N LYS A 126 -13.52 11.82 -12.17
CA LYS A 126 -14.92 11.95 -11.75
C LYS A 126 -15.74 10.68 -11.94
N ASN A 127 -15.43 9.89 -12.96
CA ASN A 127 -16.04 8.59 -13.24
C ASN A 127 -15.37 7.42 -12.48
N ARG A 128 -14.36 7.69 -11.65
CA ARG A 128 -13.65 6.70 -10.84
C ARG A 128 -14.03 6.74 -9.37
N VAL A 129 -14.90 7.65 -8.95
CA VAL A 129 -15.45 7.68 -7.59
C VAL A 129 -16.34 6.47 -7.33
N LEU A 130 -16.38 6.00 -6.08
CA LEU A 130 -17.37 4.99 -5.71
C LEU A 130 -18.68 5.68 -5.33
N THR A 131 -19.78 5.12 -5.78
CA THR A 131 -21.11 5.73 -5.63
C THR A 131 -22.03 4.88 -4.76
N ASN A 132 -23.03 5.52 -4.18
CA ASN A 132 -24.15 4.84 -3.56
C ASN A 132 -25.16 4.36 -4.63
N ASP A 133 -26.27 3.75 -4.17
CA ASP A 133 -27.31 3.22 -5.05
C ASP A 133 -28.03 4.31 -5.86
N GLU A 134 -27.91 5.59 -5.47
CA GLU A 134 -28.45 6.75 -6.18
C GLU A 134 -27.43 7.37 -7.17
N GLY A 135 -26.26 6.77 -7.32
CA GLY A 135 -25.17 7.28 -8.17
C GLY A 135 -24.41 8.48 -7.59
N LYS A 136 -24.58 8.80 -6.31
CA LYS A 136 -23.89 9.91 -5.65
C LYS A 136 -22.50 9.47 -5.16
N PRO A 137 -21.45 10.29 -5.32
CA PRO A 137 -20.10 9.96 -4.87
C PRO A 137 -20.05 9.87 -3.35
N ILE A 138 -19.59 8.74 -2.83
CA ILE A 138 -19.45 8.46 -1.39
C ILE A 138 -18.03 8.09 -0.98
N ALA A 139 -17.15 7.82 -1.96
CA ALA A 139 -15.73 7.59 -1.75
C ALA A 139 -14.93 8.23 -2.89
N ILE A 140 -13.96 9.06 -2.52
CA ILE A 140 -13.15 9.85 -3.46
C ILE A 140 -11.77 9.23 -3.56
N PRO A 141 -11.28 8.88 -4.78
CA PRO A 141 -9.92 8.38 -4.95
C PRO A 141 -8.92 9.46 -4.54
N TYR A 142 -7.90 9.09 -3.76
CA TYR A 142 -6.87 10.05 -3.36
C TYR A 142 -5.48 9.73 -3.91
N ALA A 143 -5.25 8.49 -4.35
CA ALA A 143 -4.01 8.07 -4.97
C ALA A 143 -4.27 7.00 -6.03
N THR A 144 -3.42 7.01 -7.07
CA THR A 144 -3.25 5.91 -8.02
C THR A 144 -1.90 5.26 -7.78
N GLU A 145 -1.85 3.96 -7.86
CA GLU A 145 -0.63 3.19 -7.68
C GLU A 145 -0.47 2.21 -8.84
N SER A 146 0.77 1.82 -9.10
CA SER A 146 1.08 0.80 -10.10
C SER A 146 1.83 -0.33 -9.44
N TYR A 147 1.76 -1.51 -10.03
CA TYR A 147 2.51 -2.67 -9.59
C TYR A 147 3.01 -3.47 -10.78
N GLY A 148 4.07 -4.22 -10.54
CA GLY A 148 4.76 -4.98 -11.56
C GLY A 148 5.90 -5.80 -10.94
N ILE A 149 6.95 -5.99 -11.73
CA ILE A 149 8.17 -6.67 -11.32
C ILE A 149 9.27 -5.62 -11.19
N ILE A 150 9.52 -5.17 -9.96
CA ILE A 150 10.61 -4.24 -9.67
C ILE A 150 11.93 -4.98 -9.90
N TYR A 151 12.92 -4.32 -10.52
CA TYR A 151 14.21 -4.92 -10.79
C TYR A 151 15.39 -4.02 -10.44
N ASN A 152 16.53 -4.65 -10.11
CA ASN A 152 17.78 -3.99 -9.83
C ASN A 152 18.60 -3.91 -11.14
N LYS A 153 18.68 -2.70 -11.73
CA LYS A 153 19.41 -2.43 -12.98
C LYS A 153 20.86 -2.83 -12.92
N ALA A 154 21.53 -2.64 -11.78
CA ALA A 154 22.94 -2.96 -11.63
C ALA A 154 23.19 -4.48 -11.67
N LEU A 155 22.33 -5.26 -11.03
CA LEU A 155 22.39 -6.73 -11.09
C LEU A 155 21.98 -7.26 -12.47
N LEU A 156 20.94 -6.67 -13.07
CA LEU A 156 20.50 -7.04 -14.40
C LEU A 156 21.57 -6.71 -15.46
N LYS A 157 22.32 -5.61 -15.28
CA LYS A 157 23.46 -5.31 -16.13
C LYS A 157 24.57 -6.37 -16.04
N LYS A 158 24.86 -6.88 -14.85
CA LYS A 158 25.83 -8.00 -14.73
C LYS A 158 25.39 -9.23 -15.55
N TYR A 159 24.06 -9.52 -15.53
CA TYR A 159 23.51 -10.58 -16.38
C TYR A 159 23.73 -10.27 -17.86
N PHE A 160 23.40 -9.06 -18.35
CA PHE A 160 23.58 -8.69 -19.76
C PHE A 160 25.04 -8.76 -20.23
N ASP A 161 25.99 -8.42 -19.34
CA ASP A 161 27.44 -8.46 -19.61
C ASP A 161 27.99 -9.89 -19.58
N ALA A 162 27.26 -10.87 -19.03
CA ALA A 162 27.76 -12.25 -18.94
C ALA A 162 27.81 -12.93 -20.33
N SER A 163 28.83 -13.76 -20.55
CA SER A 163 29.01 -14.47 -21.82
C SER A 163 27.93 -15.52 -22.09
N TRP A 164 27.33 -16.04 -21.05
CA TRP A 164 26.29 -17.07 -21.11
C TRP A 164 24.86 -16.49 -21.21
N SER A 165 24.65 -15.19 -20.99
CA SER A 165 23.32 -14.59 -21.10
C SER A 165 22.84 -14.55 -22.54
N THR A 166 21.55 -14.86 -22.75
CA THR A 166 20.94 -14.88 -24.09
C THR A 166 20.15 -13.61 -24.40
N VAL A 167 19.67 -12.90 -23.38
CA VAL A 167 19.01 -11.59 -23.51
C VAL A 167 20.01 -10.50 -23.15
N LYS A 168 20.07 -9.42 -23.91
CA LYS A 168 21.16 -8.44 -23.81
C LYS A 168 20.72 -7.04 -23.37
N SER A 169 19.42 -6.77 -23.31
CA SER A 169 18.91 -5.48 -22.87
C SER A 169 17.61 -5.63 -22.08
N ALA A 170 17.26 -4.61 -21.28
CA ALA A 170 16.01 -4.58 -20.53
C ALA A 170 14.79 -4.46 -21.46
N GLU A 171 14.95 -3.77 -22.58
CA GLU A 171 13.91 -3.56 -23.60
C GLU A 171 13.48 -4.88 -24.27
N ASP A 172 14.40 -5.87 -24.30
CA ASP A 172 14.10 -7.21 -24.82
C ASP A 172 13.25 -8.05 -23.84
N ILE A 173 13.11 -7.62 -22.58
CA ILE A 173 12.28 -8.28 -21.56
C ILE A 173 10.87 -7.71 -21.61
N ASN A 174 10.17 -7.93 -22.71
CA ASN A 174 8.82 -7.38 -22.97
C ASN A 174 7.72 -8.46 -23.04
N ASN A 175 8.02 -9.68 -22.64
CA ASN A 175 7.05 -10.79 -22.63
C ASN A 175 7.50 -11.89 -21.64
N PHE A 176 6.58 -12.80 -21.30
CA PHE A 176 6.85 -13.88 -20.36
C PHE A 176 8.02 -14.78 -20.77
N LYS A 177 8.15 -15.09 -22.06
CA LYS A 177 9.21 -15.98 -22.55
C LYS A 177 10.59 -15.36 -22.28
N ALA A 178 10.78 -14.07 -22.58
CA ALA A 178 12.02 -13.36 -22.32
C ALA A 178 12.29 -13.25 -20.81
N LEU A 179 11.28 -12.84 -20.01
CA LEU A 179 11.42 -12.77 -18.55
C LEU A 179 11.82 -14.13 -17.96
N LYS A 180 11.14 -15.21 -18.38
CA LYS A 180 11.46 -16.56 -17.91
C LYS A 180 12.89 -16.98 -18.28
N THR A 181 13.33 -16.72 -19.50
CA THR A 181 14.71 -17.01 -19.93
C THR A 181 15.71 -16.31 -19.02
N VAL A 182 15.52 -15.01 -18.79
CA VAL A 182 16.41 -14.21 -17.92
C VAL A 182 16.40 -14.74 -16.48
N ALA A 183 15.24 -15.06 -15.94
CA ALA A 183 15.14 -15.56 -14.57
C ALA A 183 15.77 -16.94 -14.40
N ASP A 184 15.49 -17.89 -15.31
CA ASP A 184 16.08 -19.24 -15.30
C ASP A 184 17.64 -19.16 -15.42
N GLU A 185 18.16 -18.32 -16.32
CA GLU A 185 19.61 -18.13 -16.51
C GLU A 185 20.25 -17.49 -15.27
N ILE A 186 19.65 -16.46 -14.68
CA ILE A 186 20.12 -15.85 -13.44
C ILE A 186 20.10 -16.87 -12.29
N GLN A 187 19.05 -17.67 -12.18
CA GLN A 187 18.93 -18.68 -11.14
C GLN A 187 20.01 -19.76 -11.27
N ALA A 188 20.31 -20.17 -12.50
CA ALA A 188 21.36 -21.14 -12.78
C ALA A 188 22.76 -20.61 -12.47
N HIS A 189 23.00 -19.31 -12.65
CA HIS A 189 24.27 -18.63 -12.45
C HIS A 189 24.28 -17.62 -11.29
N LYS A 190 23.41 -17.84 -10.28
CA LYS A 190 23.20 -16.88 -9.18
C LYS A 190 24.46 -16.51 -8.42
N ASP A 191 25.40 -17.44 -8.27
CA ASP A 191 26.67 -17.21 -7.59
C ASP A 191 27.58 -16.25 -8.37
N GLU A 192 27.56 -16.33 -9.72
CA GLU A 192 28.33 -15.43 -10.60
C GLU A 192 27.75 -14.00 -10.59
N ILE A 193 26.42 -13.87 -10.55
CA ILE A 193 25.74 -12.58 -10.42
C ILE A 193 25.94 -12.00 -9.01
N GLY A 194 26.08 -12.87 -7.99
CA GLY A 194 26.24 -12.52 -6.59
C GLY A 194 24.89 -12.33 -5.88
N VAL A 195 23.90 -13.17 -6.22
CA VAL A 195 22.55 -13.17 -5.64
C VAL A 195 22.19 -14.52 -5.02
N LYS A 196 21.11 -14.58 -4.24
CA LYS A 196 20.58 -15.84 -3.71
C LYS A 196 19.53 -16.47 -4.64
N GLY A 197 18.91 -15.68 -5.49
CA GLY A 197 17.93 -16.10 -6.46
C GLY A 197 17.56 -15.00 -7.44
N ALA A 198 16.88 -15.34 -8.53
CA ALA A 198 16.43 -14.36 -9.50
C ALA A 198 15.34 -13.47 -8.88
N PHE A 199 14.34 -14.06 -8.21
CA PHE A 199 13.27 -13.35 -7.49
C PHE A 199 13.50 -13.37 -5.98
N SER A 200 13.19 -12.26 -5.30
CA SER A 200 13.01 -12.28 -3.86
C SER A 200 11.88 -13.23 -3.48
N SER A 201 11.92 -13.77 -2.26
CA SER A 201 10.91 -14.72 -1.81
C SER A 201 9.52 -14.07 -1.92
N ALA A 202 8.66 -14.69 -2.73
CA ALA A 202 7.27 -14.28 -2.77
C ALA A 202 6.56 -15.03 -1.66
N GLY A 203 6.30 -14.35 -0.55
CA GLY A 203 5.70 -14.94 0.62
C GLY A 203 4.30 -15.46 0.36
N LEU A 204 4.02 -16.67 0.83
CA LEU A 204 2.69 -17.26 0.84
C LEU A 204 2.00 -17.05 2.19
N ASP A 205 2.60 -16.26 3.06
CA ASP A 205 2.02 -15.85 4.34
C ASP A 205 0.95 -14.75 4.16
N SER A 206 0.23 -14.44 5.23
CA SER A 206 -0.86 -13.46 5.18
C SER A 206 -0.41 -12.03 4.88
N SER A 207 0.84 -11.66 5.19
CA SER A 207 1.37 -10.31 4.97
C SER A 207 1.70 -10.01 3.51
N SER A 208 1.93 -11.05 2.71
CA SER A 208 2.35 -10.96 1.30
C SER A 208 1.42 -11.67 0.31
N ALA A 209 0.36 -12.33 0.79
CA ALA A 209 -0.59 -13.08 -0.03
C ALA A 209 -1.29 -12.23 -1.12
N PHE A 210 -1.36 -10.89 -0.96
CA PHE A 210 -1.93 -9.99 -1.96
C PHE A 210 -1.26 -10.11 -3.34
N ARG A 211 0.01 -10.53 -3.40
CA ARG A 211 0.72 -10.80 -4.65
C ARG A 211 0.06 -11.89 -5.46
N TYR A 212 -0.49 -12.91 -4.80
CA TYR A 212 -1.11 -14.06 -5.45
C TYR A 212 -2.62 -13.97 -5.56
N ASN A 213 -3.30 -13.32 -4.60
CA ASN A 213 -4.75 -13.25 -4.59
C ASN A 213 -5.32 -11.98 -5.22
N PHE A 214 -4.47 -10.98 -5.49
CA PHE A 214 -4.87 -9.73 -6.11
C PHE A 214 -4.00 -9.38 -7.35
N HIS A 215 -2.68 -9.21 -7.20
CA HIS A 215 -1.82 -8.79 -8.30
C HIS A 215 -1.83 -9.78 -9.47
N LEU A 216 -1.60 -11.07 -9.20
CA LEU A 216 -1.56 -12.06 -10.27
C LEU A 216 -2.92 -12.29 -10.94
N PRO A 217 -4.05 -12.44 -10.24
CA PRO A 217 -5.35 -12.64 -10.89
C PRO A 217 -5.82 -11.46 -11.74
N SER A 218 -5.40 -10.24 -11.43
CA SER A 218 -5.82 -9.06 -12.19
C SER A 218 -5.32 -9.08 -13.62
N VAL A 219 -4.15 -9.67 -13.89
CA VAL A 219 -3.58 -9.74 -15.24
C VAL A 219 -4.41 -10.62 -16.19
N PRO A 220 -4.69 -11.92 -15.87
CA PRO A 220 -5.55 -12.73 -16.71
C PRO A 220 -6.97 -12.19 -16.83
N LEU A 221 -7.51 -11.54 -15.80
CA LEU A 221 -8.82 -10.90 -15.85
C LEU A 221 -8.83 -9.70 -16.80
N TYR A 222 -7.76 -8.88 -16.80
CA TYR A 222 -7.63 -7.77 -17.74
C TYR A 222 -7.73 -8.26 -19.19
N TYR A 223 -6.98 -9.29 -19.56
CA TYR A 223 -7.02 -9.86 -20.91
C TYR A 223 -8.39 -10.43 -21.26
N GLU A 224 -9.01 -11.17 -20.34
CA GLU A 224 -10.36 -11.70 -20.55
C GLU A 224 -11.38 -10.59 -20.77
N TYR A 225 -11.34 -9.55 -19.95
CA TYR A 225 -12.27 -8.43 -20.05
C TYR A 225 -12.05 -7.60 -21.32
N ALA A 226 -10.80 -7.43 -21.75
CA ALA A 226 -10.48 -6.75 -23.00
C ALA A 226 -11.01 -7.53 -24.21
N ASP A 227 -10.79 -8.85 -24.25
CA ASP A 227 -11.27 -9.72 -25.33
C ASP A 227 -12.82 -9.79 -25.39
N ASP A 228 -13.46 -9.80 -24.23
CA ASP A 228 -14.93 -9.89 -24.12
C ASP A 228 -15.62 -8.52 -24.23
N GLY A 229 -14.87 -7.41 -24.36
CA GLY A 229 -15.42 -6.05 -24.41
C GLY A 229 -16.17 -5.65 -23.14
N VAL A 230 -15.73 -6.14 -21.97
CA VAL A 230 -16.37 -5.84 -20.69
C VAL A 230 -16.12 -4.38 -20.32
N ASP A 231 -17.18 -3.70 -19.88
CA ASP A 231 -17.07 -2.37 -19.26
C ASP A 231 -16.39 -2.49 -17.88
N MET A 232 -15.08 -2.21 -17.83
CA MET A 232 -14.28 -2.34 -16.61
C MET A 232 -14.65 -1.32 -15.50
N THR A 233 -15.59 -0.41 -15.75
CA THR A 233 -16.14 0.47 -14.70
C THR A 233 -17.26 -0.19 -13.91
N LYS A 234 -17.70 -1.39 -14.33
CA LYS A 234 -18.77 -2.17 -13.71
C LYS A 234 -18.25 -3.50 -13.20
N VAL A 235 -18.93 -4.03 -12.19
CA VAL A 235 -18.69 -5.41 -11.76
C VAL A 235 -19.30 -6.36 -12.80
N PRO A 236 -18.50 -7.25 -13.44
CA PRO A 236 -19.02 -8.20 -14.38
C PRO A 236 -19.91 -9.23 -13.69
N SER A 237 -20.93 -9.72 -14.38
CA SER A 237 -21.86 -10.73 -13.85
C SER A 237 -21.23 -12.13 -13.75
N SER A 238 -20.17 -12.39 -14.52
CA SER A 238 -19.47 -13.67 -14.54
C SER A 238 -18.01 -13.49 -14.99
N VAL A 239 -17.17 -14.44 -14.62
CA VAL A 239 -15.78 -14.58 -15.05
C VAL A 239 -15.62 -15.96 -15.66
N LYS A 240 -15.08 -16.04 -16.88
CA LYS A 240 -14.89 -17.30 -17.61
C LYS A 240 -13.61 -18.05 -17.19
N GLY A 241 -12.61 -17.30 -16.76
CA GLY A 241 -11.29 -17.82 -16.41
C GLY A 241 -10.44 -18.20 -17.64
N THR A 242 -10.67 -17.55 -18.79
CA THR A 242 -10.01 -17.85 -20.07
C THR A 242 -8.49 -17.87 -19.96
N TYR A 243 -7.92 -16.93 -19.22
CA TYR A 243 -6.47 -16.77 -19.05
C TYR A 243 -5.91 -17.31 -17.75
N VAL A 244 -6.72 -17.92 -16.85
CA VAL A 244 -6.27 -18.36 -15.52
C VAL A 244 -5.10 -19.37 -15.60
N LYS A 245 -5.10 -20.26 -16.62
CA LYS A 245 -3.97 -21.19 -16.81
C LYS A 245 -2.64 -20.49 -17.09
N LYS A 246 -2.67 -19.31 -17.69
CA LYS A 246 -1.46 -18.50 -17.97
C LYS A 246 -0.90 -17.85 -16.71
N MET A 247 -1.74 -17.53 -15.72
CA MET A 247 -1.29 -17.07 -14.41
C MET A 247 -0.30 -18.04 -13.76
N LYS A 248 -0.48 -19.35 -13.97
CA LYS A 248 0.43 -20.36 -13.46
C LYS A 248 1.88 -20.18 -13.94
N ASN A 249 2.08 -19.65 -15.13
CA ASN A 249 3.41 -19.45 -15.69
C ASN A 249 4.27 -18.56 -14.78
N ILE A 250 3.77 -17.39 -14.44
CA ILE A 250 4.52 -16.44 -13.60
C ILE A 250 4.52 -16.88 -12.13
N PHE A 251 3.45 -17.52 -11.67
CA PHE A 251 3.39 -18.09 -10.33
C PHE A 251 4.46 -19.15 -10.11
N ASP A 252 4.61 -20.11 -11.03
CA ASP A 252 5.64 -21.14 -10.98
C ASP A 252 7.04 -20.53 -11.02
N LEU A 253 7.25 -19.47 -11.81
CA LEU A 253 8.53 -18.78 -11.92
C LEU A 253 8.95 -18.15 -10.59
N TYR A 254 8.03 -17.46 -9.91
CA TYR A 254 8.30 -16.86 -8.59
C TYR A 254 8.65 -17.90 -7.53
N ILE A 255 8.04 -19.10 -7.60
CA ILE A 255 8.32 -20.18 -6.65
C ILE A 255 9.65 -20.84 -6.96
N LYS A 256 9.93 -21.12 -8.24
CA LYS A 256 11.08 -21.91 -8.67
C LYS A 256 12.37 -21.12 -8.61
N ASP A 257 12.36 -19.86 -9.04
CA ASP A 257 13.56 -19.02 -9.17
C ASP A 257 13.70 -18.03 -8.01
N SER A 258 13.26 -18.46 -6.84
CA SER A 258 13.29 -17.69 -5.60
C SER A 258 14.66 -17.72 -4.91
N THR A 259 14.89 -16.75 -4.03
CA THR A 259 16.03 -16.70 -3.08
C THR A 259 16.03 -17.86 -2.08
N VAL A 260 14.92 -18.56 -1.91
CA VAL A 260 14.76 -19.69 -0.99
C VAL A 260 14.09 -20.86 -1.68
N GLU A 261 14.28 -22.07 -1.14
CA GLU A 261 13.61 -23.27 -1.61
C GLU A 261 12.09 -23.15 -1.47
N PRO A 262 11.30 -23.76 -2.37
CA PRO A 262 9.84 -23.69 -2.36
C PRO A 262 9.19 -24.06 -1.02
N SER A 263 9.76 -25.03 -0.30
CA SER A 263 9.29 -25.47 1.02
C SER A 263 9.41 -24.41 2.12
N SER A 264 10.25 -23.39 1.91
CA SER A 264 10.49 -22.30 2.88
C SER A 264 9.64 -21.06 2.62
N LEU A 265 8.95 -20.98 1.48
CA LEU A 265 8.19 -19.78 1.08
C LEU A 265 7.04 -19.43 2.03
N SER A 266 6.39 -20.43 2.63
CA SER A 266 5.29 -20.18 3.57
C SER A 266 5.71 -19.51 4.89
N GLY A 267 7.02 -19.55 5.21
CA GLY A 267 7.60 -18.88 6.36
C GLY A 267 8.21 -17.51 6.05
N LYS A 268 8.13 -17.07 4.79
CA LYS A 268 8.69 -15.78 4.35
C LYS A 268 7.63 -14.69 4.36
N THR A 269 7.89 -13.64 5.13
CA THR A 269 7.02 -12.48 5.26
C THR A 269 7.25 -11.46 4.15
N MET A 270 6.38 -10.46 4.07
CA MET A 270 6.59 -9.30 3.19
C MET A 270 7.90 -8.58 3.51
N ASP A 271 8.21 -8.38 4.80
CA ASP A 271 9.45 -7.72 5.23
C ASP A 271 10.70 -8.51 4.82
N ASP A 272 10.67 -9.85 4.88
CA ASP A 272 11.74 -10.70 4.37
C ASP A 272 11.98 -10.45 2.87
N SER A 273 10.91 -10.45 2.08
CA SER A 273 10.98 -10.27 0.62
C SER A 273 11.53 -8.90 0.24
N ILE A 274 11.08 -7.86 0.94
CA ILE A 274 11.57 -6.49 0.75
C ILE A 274 13.05 -6.40 1.11
N ALA A 275 13.45 -6.96 2.27
CA ALA A 275 14.83 -6.94 2.74
C ALA A 275 15.78 -7.69 1.77
N GLU A 276 15.37 -8.83 1.22
CA GLU A 276 16.14 -9.58 0.24
C GLU A 276 16.43 -8.74 -1.01
N PHE A 277 15.43 -8.06 -1.56
CA PHE A 277 15.62 -7.19 -2.71
C PHE A 277 16.42 -5.93 -2.36
N ALA A 278 16.04 -5.23 -1.29
CA ALA A 278 16.67 -3.97 -0.86
C ALA A 278 18.16 -4.12 -0.53
N THR A 279 18.59 -5.32 -0.12
CA THR A 279 20.00 -5.65 0.16
C THR A 279 20.74 -6.29 -1.03
N GLY A 280 20.09 -6.39 -2.20
CA GLY A 280 20.71 -6.92 -3.42
C GLY A 280 20.84 -8.43 -3.46
N GLN A 281 20.05 -9.18 -2.70
CA GLN A 281 20.06 -10.65 -2.71
C GLN A 281 19.20 -11.25 -3.83
N ALA A 282 18.40 -10.44 -4.52
CA ALA A 282 17.60 -10.81 -5.69
C ALA A 282 17.67 -9.74 -6.77
N VAL A 283 17.46 -10.15 -8.03
CA VAL A 283 17.40 -9.24 -9.18
C VAL A 283 16.00 -8.65 -9.33
N PHE A 284 14.96 -9.46 -9.08
CA PHE A 284 13.55 -9.15 -9.28
C PHE A 284 12.75 -9.22 -7.98
N PHE A 285 11.76 -8.33 -7.88
CA PHE A 285 10.84 -8.26 -6.76
C PHE A 285 9.44 -7.87 -7.25
N GLN A 286 8.47 -8.78 -7.18
CA GLN A 286 7.10 -8.47 -7.58
C GLN A 286 6.39 -7.72 -6.46
N ASP A 287 6.15 -6.44 -6.67
CA ASP A 287 5.41 -5.58 -5.74
C ASP A 287 4.90 -4.32 -6.47
N GLY A 288 4.30 -3.39 -5.72
CA GLY A 288 3.90 -2.09 -6.23
C GLY A 288 4.95 -1.01 -6.00
N VAL A 289 4.74 0.12 -6.66
CA VAL A 289 5.64 1.29 -6.57
C VAL A 289 5.75 1.85 -5.14
N TRP A 290 4.78 1.58 -4.27
CA TRP A 290 4.80 1.95 -2.85
C TRP A 290 5.96 1.31 -2.06
N ALA A 291 6.45 0.14 -2.49
CA ALA A 291 7.58 -0.54 -1.87
C ALA A 291 8.86 0.30 -1.86
N TYR A 292 8.95 1.32 -2.73
CA TYR A 292 10.08 2.25 -2.75
C TYR A 292 10.37 2.86 -1.37
N ASN A 293 9.35 3.20 -0.60
CA ASN A 293 9.53 3.79 0.73
C ASN A 293 10.27 2.87 1.72
N GLN A 294 10.23 1.55 1.49
CA GLN A 294 10.93 0.55 2.30
C GLN A 294 12.29 0.15 1.69
N ILE A 295 12.50 0.43 0.38
CA ILE A 295 13.73 0.13 -0.36
C ILE A 295 14.71 1.31 -0.31
N LYS A 296 14.23 2.55 -0.35
CA LYS A 296 15.06 3.76 -0.40
C LYS A 296 16.06 3.83 0.77
N GLY A 297 17.28 4.24 0.45
CA GLY A 297 18.34 4.37 1.45
C GLY A 297 18.98 3.05 1.88
N GLN A 298 18.61 1.93 1.26
CA GLN A 298 19.25 0.62 1.44
C GLN A 298 20.38 0.43 0.41
N SER A 299 20.78 -0.82 0.13
CA SER A 299 21.90 -1.12 -0.76
C SER A 299 21.59 -0.84 -2.24
N VAL A 300 20.32 -0.89 -2.66
CA VAL A 300 19.91 -0.58 -4.02
C VAL A 300 19.68 0.92 -4.14
N SER A 301 20.48 1.60 -4.97
CA SER A 301 20.30 3.04 -5.21
C SER A 301 19.10 3.32 -6.12
N ASP A 302 18.52 4.51 -5.98
CA ASP A 302 17.35 4.95 -6.75
C ASP A 302 17.53 4.84 -8.26
N ASN A 303 18.73 5.19 -8.76
CA ASN A 303 19.07 5.10 -10.20
C ASN A 303 19.13 3.65 -10.72
N ASN A 304 19.24 2.69 -9.82
CA ASN A 304 19.27 1.25 -10.14
C ASN A 304 17.90 0.57 -10.00
N LEU A 305 16.83 1.33 -9.80
CA LEU A 305 15.47 0.80 -9.78
C LEU A 305 14.80 0.92 -11.14
N GLY A 306 14.09 -0.13 -11.53
CA GLY A 306 13.19 -0.16 -12.68
C GLY A 306 12.00 -1.07 -12.37
N VAL A 307 11.00 -1.09 -13.23
CA VAL A 307 9.82 -1.95 -13.08
C VAL A 307 9.34 -2.45 -14.43
N PHE A 308 9.06 -3.75 -14.54
CA PHE A 308 8.41 -4.39 -15.68
C PHE A 308 6.94 -4.66 -15.40
N PRO A 309 6.08 -4.72 -16.42
CA PRO A 309 4.77 -5.34 -16.30
C PRO A 309 4.85 -6.80 -15.81
N ILE A 310 3.74 -7.32 -15.30
CA ILE A 310 3.63 -8.75 -14.98
C ILE A 310 3.20 -9.47 -16.26
N TYR A 311 4.13 -10.19 -16.88
CA TYR A 311 3.89 -10.98 -18.09
C TYR A 311 3.43 -12.39 -17.75
N ILE A 312 2.42 -12.91 -18.47
CA ILE A 312 1.84 -14.24 -18.24
C ILE A 312 1.87 -15.15 -19.48
N GLY A 313 2.41 -14.67 -20.62
CA GLY A 313 2.38 -15.35 -21.91
C GLY A 313 1.07 -15.10 -22.65
N ALA A 314 0.38 -13.99 -22.42
CA ALA A 314 -0.77 -13.56 -23.18
C ALA A 314 -0.33 -13.00 -24.56
N LYS A 315 -1.21 -13.11 -25.56
CA LYS A 315 -0.94 -12.51 -26.87
C LYS A 315 -1.02 -10.98 -26.74
N GLY A 316 0.00 -10.29 -27.25
CA GLY A 316 0.04 -8.82 -27.23
C GLY A 316 0.64 -8.23 -25.95
N GLU A 317 1.16 -9.07 -25.03
CA GLU A 317 1.74 -8.59 -23.79
C GLU A 317 3.01 -7.74 -23.97
N GLU A 318 3.64 -7.80 -25.14
CA GLU A 318 4.75 -6.94 -25.53
C GLU A 318 4.37 -5.45 -25.60
N ASN A 319 3.07 -5.14 -25.65
CA ASN A 319 2.51 -3.79 -25.61
C ASN A 319 1.82 -3.48 -24.28
N GLN A 320 1.96 -4.37 -23.28
CA GLN A 320 1.32 -4.18 -21.97
C GLN A 320 2.08 -3.15 -21.13
N GLY A 321 1.36 -2.15 -20.64
CA GLY A 321 1.88 -1.25 -19.61
C GLY A 321 1.80 -1.86 -18.21
N LEU A 322 2.22 -1.08 -17.20
CA LEU A 322 2.08 -1.48 -15.80
C LEU A 322 0.61 -1.55 -15.39
N ASN A 323 0.29 -2.52 -14.53
CA ASN A 323 -1.02 -2.56 -13.91
C ASN A 323 -1.20 -1.34 -13.01
N GLN A 324 -2.26 -0.58 -13.24
CA GLN A 324 -2.65 0.54 -12.38
C GLN A 324 -3.85 0.17 -11.52
N VAL A 325 -3.85 0.63 -10.29
CA VAL A 325 -4.92 0.42 -9.34
C VAL A 325 -5.33 1.73 -8.67
N ILE A 326 -6.62 1.90 -8.50
CA ILE A 326 -7.21 2.89 -7.61
C ILE A 326 -7.81 2.11 -6.44
N SER A 327 -6.98 1.85 -5.44
CA SER A 327 -7.36 1.11 -4.23
C SER A 327 -7.42 1.98 -2.99
N ASN A 328 -7.27 3.31 -3.17
CA ASN A 328 -7.15 4.27 -2.10
C ASN A 328 -8.22 5.34 -2.24
N TYR A 329 -9.31 5.15 -1.51
CA TYR A 329 -10.44 6.08 -1.48
C TYR A 329 -10.65 6.62 -0.08
N TRP A 330 -10.93 7.90 0.04
CA TRP A 330 -11.37 8.51 1.30
C TRP A 330 -12.90 8.55 1.40
N CYS A 331 -13.39 8.16 2.56
CA CYS A 331 -14.80 8.22 2.95
C CYS A 331 -14.97 9.09 4.19
N VAL A 332 -15.99 9.91 4.23
CA VAL A 332 -16.43 10.63 5.44
C VAL A 332 -17.55 9.83 6.10
N ASN A 333 -17.44 9.61 7.41
CA ASN A 333 -18.47 8.87 8.16
C ASN A 333 -19.73 9.71 8.37
N SER A 334 -20.82 9.30 7.77
CA SER A 334 -22.15 9.96 7.88
C SER A 334 -22.82 9.80 9.25
N LYS A 335 -22.30 8.91 10.11
CA LYS A 335 -22.91 8.58 11.42
C LYS A 335 -22.31 9.37 12.58
N VAL A 336 -21.26 10.14 12.35
CA VAL A 336 -20.70 11.07 13.34
C VAL A 336 -21.45 12.41 13.33
N SER A 337 -21.17 13.26 14.32
CA SER A 337 -21.82 14.57 14.41
C SER A 337 -21.56 15.41 13.17
N GLU A 338 -22.47 16.32 12.84
CA GLU A 338 -22.32 17.24 11.72
C GLU A 338 -21.04 18.07 11.82
N LYS A 339 -20.67 18.50 13.04
CA LYS A 339 -19.42 19.21 13.31
C LYS A 339 -18.19 18.38 12.96
N ASP A 340 -18.20 17.09 13.30
CA ASP A 340 -17.11 16.16 12.97
C ASP A 340 -17.02 15.91 11.46
N GLN A 341 -18.17 15.81 10.77
CA GLN A 341 -18.21 15.69 9.31
C GLN A 341 -17.61 16.93 8.65
N GLN A 342 -18.01 18.14 9.09
CA GLN A 342 -17.48 19.42 8.57
C GLN A 342 -15.98 19.57 8.85
N ALA A 343 -15.52 19.19 10.06
CA ALA A 343 -14.11 19.18 10.41
C ALA A 343 -13.30 18.24 9.49
N THR A 344 -13.87 17.07 9.20
CA THR A 344 -13.26 16.06 8.31
C THR A 344 -13.20 16.56 6.87
N GLU A 345 -14.27 17.14 6.34
CA GLU A 345 -14.28 17.72 4.99
C GLU A 345 -13.26 18.89 4.87
N LYS A 346 -13.11 19.70 5.91
CA LYS A 346 -12.09 20.75 5.97
C LYS A 346 -10.68 20.13 5.95
N PHE A 347 -10.45 19.04 6.67
CA PHE A 347 -9.18 18.33 6.66
C PHE A 347 -8.90 17.75 5.27
N LEU A 348 -9.85 17.07 4.64
CA LEU A 348 -9.73 16.54 3.28
C LEU A 348 -9.40 17.64 2.25
N SER A 349 -10.10 18.79 2.33
CA SER A 349 -9.82 19.93 1.46
C SER A 349 -8.40 20.46 1.67
N TRP A 350 -7.96 20.59 2.94
CA TRP A 350 -6.61 21.03 3.29
C TRP A 350 -5.54 20.06 2.77
N LEU A 351 -5.78 18.74 2.82
CA LEU A 351 -4.86 17.72 2.30
C LEU A 351 -4.55 17.90 0.80
N VAL A 352 -5.47 18.44 0.02
CA VAL A 352 -5.34 18.56 -1.44
C VAL A 352 -5.12 19.99 -1.92
N THR A 353 -4.95 20.96 -0.98
CA THR A 353 -4.77 22.37 -1.31
C THR A 353 -3.60 23.03 -0.58
N SER A 354 -3.20 22.53 0.60
CA SER A 354 -2.11 23.16 1.35
C SER A 354 -0.73 22.71 0.84
N ASP A 355 0.21 23.64 0.77
CA ASP A 355 1.59 23.35 0.34
C ASP A 355 2.25 22.24 1.18
N THR A 356 2.00 22.25 2.49
CA THR A 356 2.53 21.24 3.41
C THR A 356 2.02 19.84 3.06
N ALA A 357 0.71 19.70 2.80
CA ALA A 357 0.12 18.40 2.51
C ALA A 357 0.46 17.92 1.09
N LEU A 358 0.41 18.82 0.10
CA LEU A 358 0.75 18.49 -1.28
C LEU A 358 2.18 17.93 -1.38
N LYS A 359 3.16 18.57 -0.72
CA LYS A 359 4.54 18.06 -0.67
C LYS A 359 4.65 16.73 0.04
N ALA A 360 4.02 16.57 1.20
CA ALA A 360 4.12 15.36 1.97
C ALA A 360 3.50 14.16 1.21
N ILE A 361 2.35 14.35 0.58
CA ILE A 361 1.67 13.30 -0.20
C ILE A 361 2.49 12.92 -1.44
N SER A 362 3.00 13.89 -2.19
CA SER A 362 3.73 13.61 -3.43
C SER A 362 5.19 13.19 -3.21
N GLN A 363 5.90 13.80 -2.24
CA GLN A 363 7.35 13.64 -2.07
C GLN A 363 7.71 12.69 -0.94
N ASP A 364 7.06 12.81 0.24
CA ASP A 364 7.36 11.94 1.37
C ASP A 364 6.70 10.56 1.23
N MET A 365 5.43 10.52 0.78
CA MET A 365 4.70 9.27 0.53
C MET A 365 4.94 8.71 -0.87
N GLY A 366 5.29 9.55 -1.85
CA GLY A 366 5.49 9.15 -3.25
C GLY A 366 4.19 8.81 -3.99
N LEU A 367 3.07 9.38 -3.58
CA LEU A 367 1.75 9.08 -4.14
C LEU A 367 1.42 9.96 -5.35
N VAL A 368 0.91 9.35 -6.41
CA VAL A 368 0.31 10.04 -7.54
C VAL A 368 -1.14 10.33 -7.20
N SER A 369 -1.46 11.60 -6.97
CA SER A 369 -2.76 12.02 -6.49
C SER A 369 -3.60 12.66 -7.60
N PRO A 370 -4.91 12.32 -7.72
CA PRO A 370 -5.77 12.75 -8.82
C PRO A 370 -6.43 14.12 -8.58
N PHE A 371 -5.82 15.01 -7.81
CA PHE A 371 -6.37 16.33 -7.53
C PHE A 371 -5.59 17.43 -8.21
N LYS A 372 -6.30 18.48 -8.65
CA LYS A 372 -5.76 19.66 -9.34
C LYS A 372 -4.59 20.32 -8.61
N GLY A 373 -4.55 20.25 -7.28
CA GLY A 373 -3.45 20.80 -6.49
C GLY A 373 -2.10 20.19 -6.82
N PHE A 374 -2.06 18.97 -7.33
CA PHE A 374 -0.84 18.22 -7.69
C PHE A 374 -0.38 18.43 -9.13
N ASP A 375 -1.10 19.19 -9.95
CA ASP A 375 -0.72 19.47 -11.35
C ASP A 375 0.52 20.38 -11.47
N ASN A 376 0.95 21.00 -10.37
CA ASN A 376 2.11 21.88 -10.34
C ASN A 376 3.41 21.06 -10.22
N GLU A 377 4.42 21.42 -11.01
CA GLU A 377 5.76 20.79 -11.03
C GLU A 377 6.42 20.74 -9.62
N LYS A 378 6.10 21.70 -8.75
CA LYS A 378 6.56 21.74 -7.36
C LYS A 378 6.17 20.49 -6.55
N TYR A 379 5.11 19.81 -6.93
CA TYR A 379 4.57 18.63 -6.23
C TYR A 379 4.71 17.35 -7.04
N GLN A 380 5.73 17.29 -7.89
CA GLN A 380 6.04 16.06 -8.60
C GLN A 380 6.50 14.96 -7.64
N VAL A 381 6.08 13.75 -7.94
CA VAL A 381 6.46 12.57 -7.18
C VAL A 381 7.94 12.27 -7.38
N THR A 382 8.67 12.07 -6.29
CA THR A 382 10.12 11.79 -6.30
C THR A 382 10.46 10.31 -6.37
N ASN A 383 9.45 9.43 -6.27
CA ASN A 383 9.62 7.99 -6.37
C ASN A 383 10.06 7.60 -7.80
N PRO A 384 11.28 7.04 -8.00
CA PRO A 384 11.80 6.71 -9.33
C PRO A 384 10.98 5.62 -10.05
N LEU A 385 10.29 4.75 -9.31
CA LEU A 385 9.41 3.72 -9.89
C LEU A 385 8.13 4.30 -10.50
N VAL A 386 7.71 5.50 -10.08
CA VAL A 386 6.54 6.20 -10.66
C VAL A 386 6.91 6.87 -11.99
N GLY A 387 8.13 7.35 -12.14
CA GLY A 387 8.61 7.98 -13.39
C GLY A 387 8.56 7.05 -14.60
N VAL A 388 8.83 5.76 -14.39
CA VAL A 388 8.80 4.72 -15.42
C VAL A 388 7.38 4.51 -16.00
N ASN A 389 6.32 4.82 -15.25
CA ASN A 389 4.93 4.75 -15.74
C ASN A 389 4.60 5.71 -16.89
N ARG A 390 5.47 6.67 -17.22
CA ARG A 390 5.25 7.63 -18.30
C ARG A 390 5.86 7.22 -19.62
N GLU A 391 6.63 6.14 -19.65
CA GLU A 391 7.35 5.64 -20.82
C GLU A 391 6.62 4.49 -21.53
N TYR A 392 5.48 3.99 -20.96
CA TYR A 392 4.66 2.92 -21.54
C TYR A 392 3.29 3.41 -22.00
#